data_dbb1ecfe24cc8593340b9c4682e80456
#
_entry.id   dbb1ecfe24cc8593340b9c4682e80456
#
_cell.length_a   1.000
_cell.length_b   1.000
_cell.length_c   1.000
_cell.angle_alpha   90.00
_cell.angle_beta   90.00
_cell.angle_gamma   90.00
#
_symmetry.space_group_name_H-M   'P 1'
#
loop_
_entity.id
_entity.type
_entity.pdbx_description
1 polymer ?
#
loop_
_entity_poly.entity_id
_entity_poly.type
_entity_poly.pdbx_seq_one_letter_code
_entity_poly.pdbx_strand_id
1 'polypeptide(L)'
;MSNTTIEKKTAKKALIIEDEGDMCLLLNIMLNGKEVDLDHVKDLSSAKEYLAKEQPEVIILDNKLPDGFGIDFIGYLKQQYPGIKIIMISGYDASAEDVALENGADVFLQKPFTKNQLFDSMMGLLN
;
A
#
# COMPACT_ATOMS: atom_id res chain seq x y z
N MET A 1 -22.25 -23.11 12.23
CA MET A 1 -22.73 -22.43 11.67
C MET A 1 -22.17 -21.14 11.51
N SER A 2 -22.35 -20.24 11.83
CA SER A 2 -21.90 -18.92 11.53
C SER A 2 -20.45 -18.68 11.81
N ASN A 3 -19.72 -19.66 12.26
CA ASN A 3 -18.33 -19.47 12.57
C ASN A 3 -17.48 -19.12 11.36
N THR A 4 -17.82 -19.66 10.20
CA THR A 4 -17.02 -19.39 9.02
C THR A 4 -17.08 -17.93 8.61
N THR A 5 -18.19 -17.29 8.88
CA THR A 5 -18.32 -15.88 8.54
C THR A 5 -17.41 -15.03 9.39
N ILE A 6 -17.25 -15.40 10.65
CA ILE A 6 -16.42 -14.64 11.55
C ILE A 6 -14.96 -14.69 11.12
N GLU A 7 -14.52 -15.85 10.67
CA GLU A 7 -13.13 -16.01 10.29
C GLU A 7 -12.71 -15.11 9.15
N LYS A 8 -13.62 -14.86 8.22
CA LYS A 8 -13.28 -14.03 7.07
C LYS A 8 -13.02 -12.59 7.43
N LYS A 9 -13.50 -12.16 8.57
CA LYS A 9 -13.35 -10.77 8.97
C LYS A 9 -12.00 -10.47 9.58
N THR A 10 -11.20 -11.51 9.83
CA THR A 10 -9.89 -11.26 10.43
C THR A 10 -8.84 -10.87 9.41
N ALA A 11 -9.07 -11.12 8.13
CA ALA A 11 -8.12 -10.77 7.11
C ALA A 11 -8.12 -9.25 6.88
N LYS A 12 -6.94 -8.67 6.84
CA LYS A 12 -6.78 -7.26 6.53
C LYS A 12 -6.58 -7.10 5.04
N LYS A 13 -7.08 -6.02 4.48
CA LYS A 13 -6.97 -5.79 3.05
C LYS A 13 -5.92 -4.74 2.76
N ALA A 14 -5.06 -5.02 1.80
CA ALA A 14 -4.04 -4.09 1.34
C ALA A 14 -4.18 -3.89 -0.16
N LEU A 15 -4.02 -2.66 -0.61
CA LEU A 15 -4.03 -2.33 -2.03
C LEU A 15 -2.62 -1.98 -2.45
N ILE A 16 -2.13 -2.62 -3.50
CA ILE A 16 -0.83 -2.31 -4.08
C ILE A 16 -1.05 -1.45 -5.31
N ILE A 17 -0.43 -0.28 -5.36
CA ILE A 17 -0.48 0.61 -6.52
C ILE A 17 0.92 0.61 -7.13
N GLU A 18 1.11 -0.16 -8.20
CA GLU A 18 2.42 -0.43 -8.78
C GLU A 18 2.24 -0.92 -10.20
N ASP A 19 2.96 -0.34 -11.16
CA ASP A 19 2.80 -0.74 -12.56
C ASP A 19 3.80 -1.81 -13.00
N GLU A 20 4.81 -2.11 -12.20
CA GLU A 20 5.79 -3.14 -12.55
C GLU A 20 5.31 -4.52 -12.08
N GLY A 21 5.07 -5.41 -13.03
CA GLY A 21 4.60 -6.76 -12.69
C GLY A 21 5.54 -7.51 -11.77
N ASP A 22 6.85 -7.36 -11.98
CA ASP A 22 7.83 -8.06 -11.15
C ASP A 22 7.76 -7.60 -9.69
N MET A 23 7.59 -6.32 -9.48
CA MET A 23 7.48 -5.80 -8.12
C MET A 23 6.20 -6.30 -7.46
N CYS A 24 5.11 -6.34 -8.22
CA CYS A 24 3.85 -6.83 -7.70
C CYS A 24 3.94 -8.29 -7.29
N LEU A 25 4.60 -9.09 -8.12
CA LEU A 25 4.81 -10.49 -7.82
C LEU A 25 5.66 -10.64 -6.56
N LEU A 26 6.71 -9.83 -6.43
CA LEU A 26 7.57 -9.87 -5.27
C LEU A 26 6.79 -9.53 -3.99
N LEU A 27 5.96 -8.50 -4.04
CA LEU A 27 5.16 -8.12 -2.90
C LEU A 27 4.19 -9.23 -2.49
N ASN A 28 3.59 -9.90 -3.49
CA ASN A 28 2.73 -11.04 -3.20
C ASN A 28 3.48 -12.15 -2.51
N ILE A 29 4.70 -12.45 -2.98
CA ILE A 29 5.51 -13.50 -2.37
C ILE A 29 5.88 -13.13 -0.94
N MET A 30 6.29 -11.89 -0.73
CA MET A 30 6.72 -11.44 0.59
C MET A 30 5.59 -11.49 1.61
N LEU A 31 4.36 -11.25 1.17
CA LEU A 31 3.23 -11.17 2.08
C LEU A 31 2.37 -12.43 2.07
N ASN A 32 2.75 -13.43 1.30
CA ASN A 32 1.99 -14.67 1.20
C ASN A 32 1.90 -15.34 2.57
N GLY A 33 0.71 -15.78 2.94
CA GLY A 33 0.50 -16.49 4.19
C GLY A 33 0.43 -15.60 5.42
N LYS A 34 0.37 -14.27 5.23
CA LYS A 34 0.40 -13.34 6.36
C LYS A 34 -0.96 -12.78 6.74
N GLU A 35 -2.03 -13.39 6.41
CA GLU A 35 -3.36 -12.91 6.77
C GLU A 35 -3.64 -11.51 6.21
N VAL A 36 -3.08 -11.23 5.05
CA VAL A 36 -3.31 -9.98 4.35
C VAL A 36 -3.88 -10.33 2.98
N ASP A 37 -5.01 -9.72 2.65
CA ASP A 37 -5.66 -9.94 1.37
C ASP A 37 -5.19 -8.81 0.44
N LEU A 38 -4.48 -9.15 -0.62
CA LEU A 38 -3.85 -8.18 -1.50
C LEU A 38 -4.65 -7.97 -2.78
N ASP A 39 -4.94 -6.71 -3.09
CA ASP A 39 -5.44 -6.33 -4.40
C ASP A 39 -4.40 -5.44 -5.05
N HIS A 40 -4.45 -5.34 -6.36
CA HIS A 40 -3.42 -4.65 -7.12
C HIS A 40 -4.03 -3.83 -8.25
N VAL A 41 -3.57 -2.58 -8.37
CA VAL A 41 -3.91 -1.74 -9.52
C VAL A 41 -2.60 -1.15 -10.06
N LYS A 42 -2.62 -0.73 -11.32
CA LYS A 42 -1.40 -0.33 -12.01
C LYS A 42 -1.18 1.16 -12.11
N ASP A 43 -2.18 1.96 -11.81
CA ASP A 43 -2.06 3.40 -11.98
C ASP A 43 -2.98 4.11 -11.00
N LEU A 44 -2.86 5.42 -10.97
CA LEU A 44 -3.62 6.23 -10.02
C LEU A 44 -5.10 6.29 -10.37
N SER A 45 -5.42 6.29 -11.66
CA SER A 45 -6.80 6.30 -12.10
C SER A 45 -7.54 5.06 -11.62
N SER A 46 -6.91 3.89 -11.79
CA SER A 46 -7.49 2.63 -11.33
C SER A 46 -7.60 2.60 -9.81
N ALA A 47 -6.63 3.21 -9.13
CA ALA A 47 -6.68 3.30 -7.68
C ALA A 47 -7.91 4.09 -7.22
N LYS A 48 -8.20 5.20 -7.87
CA LYS A 48 -9.38 5.98 -7.51
C LYS A 48 -10.66 5.19 -7.71
N GLU A 49 -10.76 4.44 -8.80
CA GLU A 49 -11.92 3.61 -9.05
C GLU A 49 -12.07 2.52 -7.99
N TYR A 50 -10.95 1.90 -7.62
CA TYR A 50 -10.97 0.87 -6.59
C TYR A 50 -11.45 1.45 -5.27
N LEU A 51 -10.92 2.59 -4.88
CA LEU A 51 -11.22 3.20 -3.58
C LEU A 51 -12.65 3.68 -3.49
N ALA A 52 -13.30 3.95 -4.62
CA ALA A 52 -14.71 4.31 -4.62
C ALA A 52 -15.60 3.13 -4.24
N LYS A 53 -15.09 1.91 -4.37
CA LYS A 53 -15.85 0.70 -4.09
C LYS A 53 -15.41 -0.04 -2.84
N GLU A 54 -14.12 -0.02 -2.54
CA GLU A 54 -13.58 -0.73 -1.39
C GLU A 54 -12.52 0.11 -0.72
N GLN A 55 -12.41 0.01 0.59
CA GLN A 55 -11.39 0.74 1.32
C GLN A 55 -10.48 -0.25 2.04
N PRO A 56 -9.24 -0.35 1.60
CA PRO A 56 -8.28 -1.22 2.28
C PRO A 56 -7.82 -0.57 3.58
N GLU A 57 -7.21 -1.36 4.46
CA GLU A 57 -6.60 -0.82 5.67
C GLU A 57 -5.28 -0.13 5.38
N VAL A 58 -4.55 -0.63 4.36
CA VAL A 58 -3.25 -0.06 4.03
C VAL A 58 -3.08 -0.04 2.52
N ILE A 59 -2.37 0.97 2.03
CA ILE A 59 -1.99 1.10 0.62
C ILE A 59 -0.48 1.05 0.54
N ILE A 60 0.05 0.19 -0.35
CA ILE A 60 1.46 0.19 -0.71
C ILE A 60 1.56 0.94 -2.02
N LEU A 61 2.20 2.10 -2.00
CA LEU A 61 2.14 3.06 -3.09
C LEU A 61 3.53 3.29 -3.69
N ASP A 62 3.70 2.92 -4.96
CA ASP A 62 4.93 3.22 -5.67
C ASP A 62 4.93 4.67 -6.10
N ASN A 63 6.09 5.26 -6.25
CA ASN A 63 6.16 6.67 -6.62
C ASN A 63 6.00 6.91 -8.11
N LYS A 64 6.65 6.11 -8.95
CA LYS A 64 6.58 6.33 -10.39
C LYS A 64 5.50 5.48 -11.02
N LEU A 65 4.44 6.12 -11.45
CA LEU A 65 3.30 5.45 -12.05
C LEU A 65 3.02 6.06 -13.43
N PRO A 66 2.30 5.33 -14.31
CA PRO A 66 2.10 5.83 -15.67
C PRO A 66 1.39 7.17 -15.75
N ASP A 67 0.51 7.46 -14.82
CA ASP A 67 -0.29 8.67 -14.87
C ASP A 67 0.02 9.65 -13.73
N GLY A 68 1.18 9.54 -13.11
CA GLY A 68 1.58 10.52 -12.14
C GLY A 68 2.53 9.96 -11.08
N PHE A 69 2.83 10.76 -10.09
CA PHE A 69 3.71 10.34 -9.01
C PHE A 69 2.90 10.01 -7.78
N GLY A 70 3.25 8.87 -7.14
CA GLY A 70 2.56 8.47 -5.93
C GLY A 70 2.66 9.52 -4.84
N ILE A 71 3.78 10.22 -4.76
CA ILE A 71 3.97 11.22 -3.73
C ILE A 71 2.90 12.32 -3.83
N ASP A 72 2.45 12.64 -5.02
CA ASP A 72 1.39 13.64 -5.20
C ASP A 72 0.02 13.08 -4.85
N PHE A 73 -0.13 11.77 -4.88
CA PHE A 73 -1.40 11.12 -4.58
C PHE A 73 -1.65 11.01 -3.07
N ILE A 74 -0.62 11.14 -2.25
CA ILE A 74 -0.75 11.01 -0.80
C ILE A 74 -1.74 12.04 -0.26
N GLY A 75 -1.65 13.28 -0.74
CA GLY A 75 -2.56 14.34 -0.30
C GLY A 75 -4.02 14.01 -0.58
N TYR A 76 -4.27 13.47 -1.78
CA TYR A 76 -5.61 13.05 -2.15
C TYR A 76 -6.12 11.96 -1.19
N LEU A 77 -5.27 10.97 -0.90
CA LEU A 77 -5.65 9.89 -0.02
C LEU A 77 -5.95 10.38 1.39
N LYS A 78 -5.12 11.27 1.89
CA LYS A 78 -5.33 11.78 3.25
C LYS A 78 -6.58 12.62 3.35
N GLN A 79 -6.93 13.32 2.29
CA GLN A 79 -8.12 14.15 2.29
C GLN A 79 -9.38 13.33 2.13
N GLN A 80 -9.38 12.36 1.23
CA GLN A 80 -10.58 11.58 0.92
C GLN A 80 -10.76 10.35 1.81
N TYR A 81 -9.66 9.74 2.26
CA TYR A 81 -9.70 8.48 3.02
C TYR A 81 -8.70 8.54 4.17
N PRO A 82 -8.90 9.44 5.14
CA PRO A 82 -7.88 9.67 6.17
C PRO A 82 -7.58 8.46 7.06
N GLY A 83 -8.45 7.48 7.09
CA GLY A 83 -8.22 6.30 7.91
C GLY A 83 -7.31 5.25 7.29
N ILE A 84 -6.99 5.38 5.98
CA ILE A 84 -6.16 4.40 5.31
C ILE A 84 -4.69 4.71 5.58
N LYS A 85 -3.93 3.69 5.96
CA LYS A 85 -2.49 3.83 6.20
C LYS A 85 -1.74 3.72 4.88
N ILE A 86 -0.63 4.43 4.75
CA ILE A 86 0.11 4.51 3.49
C ILE A 86 1.56 4.11 3.72
N ILE A 87 2.02 3.09 2.98
CA ILE A 87 3.44 2.75 2.88
C ILE A 87 3.88 3.19 1.50
N MET A 88 4.77 4.19 1.45
CA MET A 88 5.32 4.67 0.20
C MET A 88 6.58 3.87 -0.12
N ILE A 89 6.71 3.40 -1.36
CA ILE A 89 7.95 2.74 -1.80
C ILE A 89 8.53 3.52 -2.96
N SER A 90 9.86 3.64 -3.01
CA SER A 90 10.51 4.42 -4.05
C SER A 90 11.91 3.92 -4.31
N GLY A 91 12.38 4.14 -5.53
CA GLY A 91 13.67 3.65 -5.98
C GLY A 91 14.82 4.22 -5.18
N TYR A 92 15.09 5.49 -5.27
CA TYR A 92 16.07 6.10 -4.44
C TYR A 92 15.96 7.58 -4.69
N ASP A 93 15.97 8.30 -3.69
CA ASP A 93 15.93 9.74 -3.71
C ASP A 93 15.68 10.02 -2.24
N ALA A 94 16.75 10.24 -1.50
CA ALA A 94 16.63 10.44 -0.06
C ALA A 94 15.69 11.59 0.27
N SER A 95 15.59 12.58 -0.62
CA SER A 95 14.70 13.70 -0.37
C SER A 95 13.23 13.32 -0.49
N ALA A 96 12.91 12.24 -1.19
CA ALA A 96 11.53 11.82 -1.35
C ALA A 96 10.94 11.31 -0.03
N GLU A 97 11.77 10.77 0.84
CA GLU A 97 11.27 10.27 2.12
C GLU A 97 10.67 11.41 2.95
N ASP A 98 11.40 12.51 3.08
CA ASP A 98 10.92 13.63 3.89
C ASP A 98 9.62 14.18 3.33
N VAL A 99 9.56 14.35 2.01
CA VAL A 99 8.36 14.90 1.38
C VAL A 99 7.18 13.94 1.56
N ALA A 100 7.41 12.64 1.39
CA ALA A 100 6.34 11.65 1.54
C ALA A 100 5.78 11.67 2.95
N LEU A 101 6.65 11.69 3.96
CA LEU A 101 6.21 11.68 5.34
C LEU A 101 5.50 12.97 5.70
N GLU A 102 5.98 14.10 5.20
CA GLU A 102 5.31 15.38 5.43
C GLU A 102 3.93 15.42 4.81
N ASN A 103 3.77 14.76 3.66
CA ASN A 103 2.47 14.73 2.99
C ASN A 103 1.50 13.74 3.63
N GLY A 104 1.97 12.90 4.53
CA GLY A 104 1.08 12.02 5.27
C GLY A 104 1.33 10.53 5.10
N ALA A 105 2.39 10.13 4.43
CA ALA A 105 2.74 8.71 4.38
C ALA A 105 3.10 8.25 5.79
N ASP A 106 2.67 7.07 6.16
CA ASP A 106 2.95 6.54 7.49
C ASP A 106 4.31 5.88 7.56
N VAL A 107 4.75 5.29 6.45
CA VAL A 107 6.06 4.63 6.36
C VAL A 107 6.62 4.87 4.97
N PHE A 108 7.93 5.00 4.87
CA PHE A 108 8.62 5.09 3.60
C PHE A 108 9.64 3.97 3.52
N LEU A 109 9.59 3.16 2.46
CA LEU A 109 10.56 2.10 2.23
C LEU A 109 11.32 2.38 0.95
N GLN A 110 12.65 2.38 1.02
CA GLN A 110 13.47 2.59 -0.15
C GLN A 110 13.74 1.25 -0.82
N LYS A 111 13.60 1.20 -2.14
CA LYS A 111 13.95 0.00 -2.90
C LYS A 111 15.46 -0.11 -3.02
N PRO A 112 16.05 -1.26 -2.87
CA PRO A 112 15.41 -2.52 -2.50
C PRO A 112 15.19 -2.61 -1.00
N PHE A 113 14.11 -3.25 -0.60
CA PHE A 113 13.81 -3.45 0.81
C PHE A 113 13.70 -4.94 1.10
N THR A 114 13.87 -5.31 2.36
CA THR A 114 13.80 -6.72 2.74
C THR A 114 12.36 -7.12 3.05
N LYS A 115 12.12 -8.43 3.04
CA LYS A 115 10.83 -8.97 3.44
C LYS A 115 10.48 -8.52 4.86
N ASN A 116 11.46 -8.52 5.76
CA ASN A 116 11.21 -8.14 7.14
C ASN A 116 10.85 -6.66 7.25
N GLN A 117 11.51 -5.79 6.48
CA GLN A 117 11.16 -4.38 6.49
C GLN A 117 9.72 -4.16 6.08
N LEU A 118 9.30 -4.82 5.00
CA LEU A 118 7.93 -4.68 4.53
C LEU A 118 6.95 -5.26 5.55
N PHE A 119 7.22 -6.47 6.04
CA PHE A 119 6.31 -7.14 6.96
C PHE A 119 6.17 -6.35 8.26
N ASP A 120 7.28 -5.88 8.81
CA ASP A 120 7.24 -5.12 10.07
C ASP A 120 6.47 -3.82 9.88
N SER A 121 6.65 -3.16 8.73
CA SER A 121 5.89 -1.94 8.44
C SER A 121 4.40 -2.22 8.37
N MET A 122 4.03 -3.29 7.66
CA MET A 122 2.62 -3.67 7.55
C MET A 122 2.01 -3.99 8.91
N MET A 123 2.69 -4.80 9.69
CA MET A 123 2.16 -5.22 10.98
C MET A 123 2.06 -4.05 11.95
N GLY A 124 3.02 -3.14 11.89
CA GLY A 124 2.97 -1.95 12.74
C GLY A 124 1.78 -1.06 12.43
N LEU A 125 1.37 -1.02 11.16
CA LEU A 125 0.23 -0.18 10.77
C LEU A 125 -1.11 -0.90 10.96
N LEU A 126 -1.14 -2.21 10.86
CA LEU A 126 -2.37 -2.98 10.94
C LEU A 126 -2.77 -3.35 12.37
N ASN A 127 -1.83 -3.23 13.27
CA ASN A 127 -2.10 -3.48 14.67
C ASN A 127 -2.39 -2.14 15.38
#